data_289b51f3f151428436e3822fcae327a3
#
_entry.id   289b51f3f151428436e3822fcae327a3
#
_cell.length_a   1.000
_cell.length_b   1.000
_cell.length_c   1.000
_cell.angle_alpha   90.00
_cell.angle_beta   90.00
_cell.angle_gamma   90.00
#
_symmetry.space_group_name_H-M   'P 1'
#
loop_
_entity.id
_entity.type
_entity.pdbx_description
1 polymer ?
#
loop_
_entity_poly.entity_id
_entity_poly.type
_entity_poly.pdbx_seq_one_letter_code
_entity_poly.pdbx_strand_id
1 'polypeptide(L)'
;KMPFNIVLVEPEIPNNTGNIGRLSLASGSVLHLVKPFGFELSDTRLKRAGLDYWKHVSVKIYESLDEFFAINKDEEMVFLSSAAKQSYASIEYKDDLFFIFGKESVGLPKDLVANNLDKLFKIPIHSPHIRSLNLANAVSIVVFEGLRSLGVSNGI
;
A
#
# COMPACT_ATOMS: atom_id res chain seq x y z
N LYS A 1 2.15 -17.81 6.70
CA LYS A 1 2.01 -17.25 5.37
C LYS A 1 1.63 -15.79 5.45
N MET A 2 2.25 -14.97 4.61
CA MET A 2 1.94 -13.55 4.54
C MET A 2 0.62 -13.36 3.80
N PRO A 3 -0.38 -12.71 4.41
CA PRO A 3 -1.64 -12.54 3.70
C PRO A 3 -1.55 -11.57 2.53
N PHE A 4 -0.76 -10.47 2.65
CA PHE A 4 -0.78 -9.42 1.62
C PHE A 4 0.59 -8.81 1.34
N ASN A 5 0.66 -8.13 0.21
CA ASN A 5 1.81 -7.36 -0.23
C ASN A 5 1.37 -5.91 -0.40
N ILE A 6 1.90 -5.03 0.42
CA ILE A 6 1.61 -3.60 0.39
C ILE A 6 2.67 -2.92 -0.45
N VAL A 7 2.29 -2.22 -1.52
CA VAL A 7 3.23 -1.58 -2.44
C VAL A 7 3.01 -0.07 -2.41
N LEU A 8 4.05 0.67 -2.07
CA LEU A 8 4.04 2.13 -2.11
C LEU A 8 4.87 2.60 -3.29
N VAL A 9 4.22 3.25 -4.25
CA VAL A 9 4.87 3.75 -5.46
C VAL A 9 5.40 5.16 -5.19
N GLU A 10 6.72 5.27 -5.08
CA GLU A 10 7.42 6.55 -4.91
C GLU A 10 6.89 7.37 -3.71
N PRO A 11 6.85 6.78 -2.51
CA PRO A 11 6.32 7.49 -1.34
C PRO A 11 7.14 8.75 -1.03
N GLU A 12 6.46 9.77 -0.50
CA GLU A 12 7.05 11.09 -0.31
C GLU A 12 7.25 11.46 1.15
N ILE A 13 6.42 10.93 2.05
CA ILE A 13 6.38 11.35 3.44
C ILE A 13 6.89 10.23 4.36
N PRO A 14 8.04 10.44 5.02
CA PRO A 14 8.66 9.37 5.82
C PRO A 14 7.78 8.89 6.98
N ASN A 15 7.00 9.79 7.59
CA ASN A 15 6.09 9.39 8.69
C ASN A 15 5.03 8.40 8.21
N ASN A 16 4.49 8.59 7.00
CA ASN A 16 3.52 7.65 6.43
C ASN A 16 4.18 6.30 6.18
N THR A 17 5.34 6.28 5.58
CA THR A 17 6.07 5.04 5.30
C THR A 17 6.40 4.30 6.61
N GLY A 18 6.82 5.02 7.64
CA GLY A 18 7.09 4.43 8.95
C GLY A 18 5.85 3.80 9.56
N ASN A 19 4.72 4.50 9.53
CA ASN A 19 3.45 3.99 10.05
C ASN A 19 2.95 2.79 9.25
N ILE A 20 3.14 2.81 7.93
CA ILE A 20 2.77 1.68 7.07
C ILE A 20 3.67 0.47 7.35
N GLY A 21 4.94 0.70 7.67
CA GLY A 21 5.82 -0.37 8.12
C GLY A 21 5.31 -1.05 9.38
N ARG A 22 4.86 -0.25 10.35
CA ARG A 22 4.23 -0.79 11.57
C ARG A 22 2.99 -1.60 11.23
N LEU A 23 2.15 -1.07 10.36
CA LEU A 23 0.94 -1.75 9.92
C LEU A 23 1.25 -3.06 9.21
N SER A 24 2.26 -3.06 8.32
CA SER A 24 2.62 -4.27 7.59
C SER A 24 3.07 -5.37 8.54
N LEU A 25 3.81 -5.00 9.58
CA LEU A 25 4.22 -5.96 10.60
C LEU A 25 3.00 -6.46 11.38
N ALA A 26 2.11 -5.55 11.80
CA ALA A 26 0.93 -5.91 12.57
C ALA A 26 -0.02 -6.83 11.79
N SER A 27 -0.09 -6.68 10.48
CA SER A 27 -0.99 -7.47 9.61
C SER A 27 -0.32 -8.71 9.04
N GLY A 28 0.97 -8.93 9.32
CA GLY A 28 1.72 -10.06 8.76
C GLY A 28 1.97 -9.92 7.26
N SER A 29 2.09 -8.69 6.76
CA SER A 29 2.24 -8.41 5.34
C SER A 29 3.68 -8.04 4.99
N VAL A 30 4.01 -8.09 3.70
CA VAL A 30 5.29 -7.63 3.17
C VAL A 30 5.11 -6.21 2.64
N LEU A 31 6.08 -5.33 2.94
CA LEU A 31 6.09 -3.96 2.44
C LEU A 31 7.04 -3.86 1.24
N HIS A 32 6.55 -3.33 0.13
CA HIS A 32 7.33 -3.09 -1.07
C HIS A 32 7.42 -1.58 -1.29
N LEU A 33 8.63 -1.07 -1.44
CA LEU A 33 8.89 0.35 -1.65
C LEU A 33 9.53 0.56 -3.01
N VAL A 34 8.90 1.35 -3.86
CA VAL A 34 9.38 1.63 -5.22
C VAL A 34 9.97 3.03 -5.26
N LYS A 35 11.26 3.12 -5.58
CA LYS A 35 11.96 4.40 -5.74
C LYS A 35 11.49 5.13 -7.01
N PRO A 36 11.69 6.46 -7.10
CA PRO A 36 12.38 7.29 -6.12
C PRO A 36 11.51 7.64 -4.91
N PHE A 37 12.19 7.90 -3.77
CA PHE A 37 11.51 8.34 -2.54
C PHE A 37 11.67 9.83 -2.38
N GLY A 38 10.71 10.47 -1.71
CA GLY A 38 10.83 11.85 -1.29
C GLY A 38 11.69 12.02 -0.04
N PHE A 39 12.38 10.95 0.42
CA PHE A 39 13.16 10.95 1.66
C PHE A 39 14.21 9.85 1.61
N GLU A 40 15.11 9.84 2.62
CA GLU A 40 16.09 8.76 2.80
C GLU A 40 15.54 7.72 3.77
N LEU A 41 15.81 6.43 3.49
CA LEU A 41 15.38 5.36 4.40
C LEU A 41 16.08 5.44 5.75
N SER A 42 17.24 6.11 5.82
CA SER A 42 17.94 6.39 7.07
C SER A 42 17.41 7.62 7.80
N ASP A 43 16.43 8.32 7.24
CA ASP A 43 15.85 9.52 7.82
C ASP A 43 15.36 9.25 9.25
N THR A 44 15.71 10.14 10.19
CA THR A 44 15.30 9.98 11.58
C THR A 44 13.80 10.02 11.77
N ARG A 45 13.07 10.74 10.90
CA ARG A 45 11.60 10.77 10.94
C ARG A 45 11.02 9.40 10.62
N LEU A 46 11.60 8.69 9.65
CA LEU A 46 11.18 7.33 9.31
C LEU A 46 11.46 6.40 10.49
N LYS A 47 12.67 6.46 11.03
CA LYS A 47 13.06 5.62 12.18
C LYS A 47 12.23 5.92 13.41
N ARG A 48 11.91 7.20 13.64
CA ARG A 48 11.08 7.60 14.77
C ARG A 48 9.66 7.08 14.63
N ALA A 49 9.08 7.12 13.43
CA ALA A 49 7.75 6.57 13.17
C ALA A 49 7.74 5.05 13.28
N GLY A 50 8.81 4.37 12.84
CA GLY A 50 8.94 2.92 12.88
C GLY A 50 9.58 2.39 14.16
N LEU A 51 10.32 3.22 14.88
CA LEU A 51 10.97 2.92 16.17
C LEU A 51 11.54 1.50 16.25
N ASP A 52 11.20 0.80 17.32
CA ASP A 52 11.81 -0.50 17.65
C ASP A 52 11.37 -1.63 16.72
N TYR A 53 10.30 -1.48 16.00
CA TYR A 53 9.75 -2.54 15.18
C TYR A 53 10.24 -2.51 13.71
N TRP A 54 10.86 -1.42 13.25
CA TRP A 54 11.26 -1.32 11.84
C TRP A 54 12.20 -2.45 11.42
N LYS A 55 13.09 -2.88 12.30
CA LYS A 55 14.03 -3.96 12.01
C LYS A 55 13.34 -5.30 11.77
N HIS A 56 12.10 -5.46 12.20
CA HIS A 56 11.31 -6.67 12.01
C HIS A 56 10.42 -6.62 10.78
N VAL A 57 10.30 -5.44 10.13
CA VAL A 57 9.46 -5.28 8.96
C VAL A 57 10.10 -6.00 7.77
N SER A 58 9.29 -6.80 7.07
CA SER A 58 9.73 -7.42 5.82
C SER A 58 9.60 -6.38 4.71
N VAL A 59 10.72 -5.84 4.25
CA VAL A 59 10.76 -4.76 3.26
C VAL A 59 11.51 -5.21 2.01
N LYS A 60 10.93 -4.95 0.84
CA LYS A 60 11.59 -5.13 -0.45
C LYS A 60 11.63 -3.77 -1.15
N ILE A 61 12.79 -3.42 -1.69
CA ILE A 61 13.02 -2.12 -2.31
C ILE A 61 13.32 -2.32 -3.80
N TYR A 62 12.71 -1.49 -4.65
CA TYR A 62 12.88 -1.56 -6.09
C TYR A 62 13.41 -0.22 -6.60
N GLU A 63 14.31 -0.27 -7.58
CA GLU A 63 14.93 0.95 -8.12
C GLU A 63 13.99 1.75 -9.00
N SER A 64 12.95 1.09 -9.55
CA SER A 64 11.98 1.74 -10.42
C SER A 64 10.68 0.94 -10.45
N LEU A 65 9.63 1.58 -10.92
CA LEU A 65 8.34 0.92 -11.13
C LEU A 65 8.46 -0.18 -12.19
N ASP A 66 9.26 0.05 -13.23
CA ASP A 66 9.50 -0.96 -14.27
C ASP A 66 10.15 -2.21 -13.68
N GLU A 67 11.13 -2.04 -12.79
CA GLU A 67 11.76 -3.17 -12.11
C GLU A 67 10.75 -3.92 -11.25
N PHE A 68 9.92 -3.20 -10.52
CA PHE A 68 8.89 -3.81 -9.68
C PHE A 68 7.97 -4.72 -10.52
N PHE A 69 7.45 -4.21 -11.62
CA PHE A 69 6.55 -4.98 -12.47
C PHE A 69 7.25 -6.15 -13.16
N ALA A 70 8.51 -5.99 -13.54
CA ALA A 70 9.27 -7.08 -14.18
C ALA A 70 9.45 -8.25 -13.20
N ILE A 71 9.79 -7.95 -11.96
CA ILE A 71 10.04 -8.98 -10.94
C ILE A 71 8.74 -9.67 -10.52
N ASN A 72 7.64 -8.92 -10.43
CA ASN A 72 6.37 -9.41 -9.92
C ASN A 72 5.30 -9.60 -11.01
N LYS A 73 5.72 -9.86 -12.25
CA LYS A 73 4.83 -9.88 -13.41
C LYS A 73 3.71 -10.91 -13.33
N ASP A 74 3.91 -12.00 -12.60
CA ASP A 74 2.94 -13.09 -12.51
C ASP A 74 2.04 -12.97 -11.28
N GLU A 75 2.20 -11.92 -10.49
CA GLU A 75 1.44 -11.71 -9.26
C GLU A 75 0.11 -11.02 -9.54
N GLU A 76 -0.89 -11.34 -8.74
CA GLU A 76 -2.16 -10.63 -8.81
C GLU A 76 -2.08 -9.31 -8.06
N MET A 77 -2.59 -8.26 -8.69
CA MET A 77 -2.50 -6.89 -8.17
C MET A 77 -3.82 -6.18 -8.30
N VAL A 78 -4.15 -5.37 -7.29
CA VAL A 78 -5.23 -4.38 -7.37
C VAL A 78 -4.62 -3.02 -7.08
N PHE A 79 -5.22 -1.98 -7.64
CA PHE A 79 -4.69 -0.62 -7.59
C PHE A 79 -5.68 0.28 -6.86
N LEU A 80 -5.20 1.04 -5.90
CA LEU A 80 -6.05 1.93 -5.10
C LEU A 80 -5.92 3.35 -5.64
N SER A 81 -7.04 3.90 -6.08
CA SER A 81 -7.07 5.23 -6.70
C SER A 81 -8.44 5.88 -6.48
N SER A 82 -8.43 7.18 -6.18
CA SER A 82 -9.67 7.95 -6.07
C SER A 82 -10.43 8.04 -7.40
N ALA A 83 -9.77 7.74 -8.52
CA ALA A 83 -10.39 7.72 -9.84
C ALA A 83 -11.19 6.45 -10.11
N ALA A 84 -11.11 5.46 -9.25
CA ALA A 84 -11.81 4.20 -9.43
C ALA A 84 -13.32 4.36 -9.28
N LYS A 85 -14.06 3.45 -9.90
CA LYS A 85 -15.51 3.38 -9.78
C LYS A 85 -15.94 2.33 -8.74
N GLN A 86 -15.13 1.29 -8.56
CA GLN A 86 -15.43 0.19 -7.66
C GLN A 86 -14.94 0.47 -6.25
N SER A 87 -15.73 0.05 -5.26
CA SER A 87 -15.36 0.16 -3.85
C SER A 87 -14.32 -0.90 -3.48
N TYR A 88 -13.42 -0.54 -2.57
CA TYR A 88 -12.46 -1.48 -1.99
C TYR A 88 -13.14 -2.70 -1.36
N ALA A 89 -14.40 -2.54 -0.93
CA ALA A 89 -15.14 -3.64 -0.34
C ALA A 89 -15.46 -4.74 -1.36
N SER A 90 -15.43 -4.42 -2.67
CA SER A 90 -15.69 -5.39 -3.71
C SER A 90 -14.43 -6.08 -4.24
N ILE A 91 -13.27 -5.79 -3.69
CA ILE A 91 -12.04 -6.50 -4.06
C ILE A 91 -12.21 -7.98 -3.74
N GLU A 92 -11.81 -8.84 -4.67
CA GLU A 92 -11.73 -10.27 -4.42
C GLU A 92 -10.43 -10.56 -3.67
N TYR A 93 -10.48 -10.45 -2.34
CA TYR A 93 -9.32 -10.65 -1.48
C TYR A 93 -8.88 -12.11 -1.49
N LYS A 94 -7.58 -12.30 -1.57
CA LYS A 94 -6.97 -13.63 -1.51
C LYS A 94 -5.56 -13.53 -0.94
N ASP A 95 -5.01 -14.64 -0.48
CA ASP A 95 -3.63 -14.69 0.00
C ASP A 95 -2.68 -14.15 -1.05
N ASP A 96 -1.66 -13.46 -0.61
CA ASP A 96 -0.56 -12.93 -1.41
C ASP A 96 -0.97 -11.87 -2.43
N LEU A 97 -2.18 -11.32 -2.31
CA LEU A 97 -2.63 -10.24 -3.19
C LEU A 97 -1.79 -8.99 -2.97
N PHE A 98 -1.44 -8.31 -4.06
CA PHE A 98 -0.69 -7.05 -4.04
C PHE A 98 -1.65 -5.87 -4.08
N PHE A 99 -1.48 -4.95 -3.14
CA PHE A 99 -2.22 -3.68 -3.10
C PHE A 99 -1.27 -2.57 -3.51
N ILE A 100 -1.53 -1.91 -4.63
CA ILE A 100 -0.66 -0.88 -5.19
C ILE A 100 -1.22 0.50 -4.83
N PHE A 101 -0.46 1.27 -4.05
CA PHE A 101 -0.84 2.62 -3.60
C PHE A 101 0.08 3.65 -4.22
N GLY A 102 -0.48 4.79 -4.61
CA GLY A 102 0.29 5.91 -5.14
C GLY A 102 0.87 6.81 -4.07
N LYS A 103 1.66 7.78 -4.51
CA LYS A 103 2.28 8.77 -3.61
C LYS A 103 1.25 9.71 -3.04
N GLU A 104 1.63 10.37 -1.95
CA GLU A 104 0.70 11.19 -1.16
C GLU A 104 0.14 12.38 -1.94
N SER A 105 0.96 13.03 -2.77
CA SER A 105 0.54 14.28 -3.42
C SER A 105 -0.41 14.08 -4.59
N VAL A 106 -0.18 13.07 -5.45
CA VAL A 106 -0.92 12.92 -6.71
C VAL A 106 -1.44 11.50 -6.97
N GLY A 107 -1.16 10.55 -6.09
CA GLY A 107 -1.59 9.18 -6.29
C GLY A 107 -0.76 8.42 -7.31
N LEU A 108 -1.39 7.47 -7.99
CA LEU A 108 -0.73 6.63 -8.99
C LEU A 108 -0.48 7.39 -10.30
N PRO A 109 0.57 7.03 -11.05
CA PRO A 109 0.79 7.57 -12.39
C PRO A 109 -0.45 7.39 -13.27
N LYS A 110 -0.74 8.39 -14.11
CA LYS A 110 -1.96 8.39 -14.94
C LYS A 110 -2.03 7.23 -15.93
N ASP A 111 -0.90 6.88 -16.53
CA ASP A 111 -0.84 5.76 -17.47
C ASP A 111 -1.11 4.44 -16.76
N LEU A 112 -0.61 4.29 -15.54
CA LEU A 112 -0.87 3.09 -14.73
C LEU A 112 -2.36 2.95 -14.42
N VAL A 113 -3.02 4.06 -14.08
CA VAL A 113 -4.46 4.08 -13.85
C VAL A 113 -5.20 3.70 -15.13
N ALA A 114 -4.84 4.32 -16.26
CA ALA A 114 -5.52 4.08 -17.53
C ALA A 114 -5.40 2.63 -18.00
N ASN A 115 -4.27 1.99 -17.73
CA ASN A 115 -4.01 0.63 -18.18
C ASN A 115 -4.57 -0.45 -17.25
N ASN A 116 -5.16 -0.08 -16.11
CA ASN A 116 -5.64 -1.04 -15.12
C ASN A 116 -7.03 -0.72 -14.60
N LEU A 117 -7.89 -0.17 -15.46
CA LEU A 117 -9.23 0.29 -15.07
C LEU A 117 -10.08 -0.77 -14.40
N ASP A 118 -9.96 -2.02 -14.84
CA ASP A 118 -10.73 -3.15 -14.29
C ASP A 118 -10.21 -3.61 -12.93
N LYS A 119 -9.03 -3.14 -12.53
CA LYS A 119 -8.38 -3.51 -11.25
C LYS A 119 -8.23 -2.32 -10.32
N LEU A 120 -8.94 -1.24 -10.61
CA LEU A 120 -8.93 -0.03 -9.76
C LEU A 120 -10.06 -0.07 -8.75
N PHE A 121 -9.72 0.28 -7.51
CA PHE A 121 -10.67 0.32 -6.40
C PHE A 121 -10.42 1.57 -5.58
N LYS A 122 -11.46 2.04 -4.91
CA LYS A 122 -11.37 3.23 -4.07
C LYS A 122 -11.99 2.99 -2.70
N ILE A 123 -11.55 3.81 -1.74
CA ILE A 123 -12.24 3.94 -0.46
C ILE A 123 -13.22 5.09 -0.64
N PRO A 124 -14.53 4.87 -0.48
CA PRO A 124 -15.52 5.95 -0.67
C PRO A 124 -15.27 7.12 0.26
N ILE A 125 -15.37 8.33 -0.28
CA ILE A 125 -15.25 9.58 0.47
C ILE A 125 -16.63 10.25 0.47
N HIS A 126 -17.09 10.64 1.64
CA HIS A 126 -18.44 11.17 1.83
C HIS A 126 -18.47 12.67 2.10
N SER A 127 -17.43 13.41 1.71
CA SER A 127 -17.37 14.85 1.86
C SER A 127 -16.72 15.47 0.61
N PRO A 128 -17.27 16.58 0.09
CA PRO A 128 -16.64 17.27 -1.03
C PRO A 128 -15.40 18.06 -0.61
N HIS A 129 -15.15 18.20 0.69
CA HIS A 129 -14.02 18.97 1.21
C HIS A 129 -12.73 18.17 1.30
N ILE A 130 -12.78 16.85 1.10
CA ILE A 130 -11.64 15.93 1.20
C ILE A 130 -11.55 15.16 -0.12
N ARG A 131 -10.37 15.18 -0.76
CA ARG A 131 -10.15 14.43 -2.00
C ARG A 131 -9.64 13.02 -1.76
N SER A 132 -8.88 12.83 -0.68
CA SER A 132 -8.26 11.55 -0.37
C SER A 132 -8.01 11.45 1.13
N LEU A 133 -7.82 10.22 1.59
CA LEU A 133 -7.42 9.95 2.96
C LEU A 133 -5.90 10.04 3.07
N ASN A 134 -5.41 10.25 4.29
CA ASN A 134 -4.00 10.04 4.60
C ASN A 134 -3.59 8.65 4.12
N LEU A 135 -2.41 8.53 3.51
CA LEU A 135 -1.97 7.28 2.90
C LEU A 135 -1.93 6.11 3.89
N ALA A 136 -1.38 6.33 5.08
CA ALA A 136 -1.31 5.27 6.09
C ALA A 136 -2.70 4.81 6.52
N ASN A 137 -3.64 5.73 6.63
CA ASN A 137 -5.03 5.39 6.94
C ASN A 137 -5.66 4.56 5.82
N ALA A 138 -5.45 4.95 4.57
CA ALA A 138 -5.98 4.21 3.43
C ALA A 138 -5.45 2.78 3.39
N VAL A 139 -4.15 2.61 3.59
CA VAL A 139 -3.52 1.28 3.63
C VAL A 139 -4.14 0.43 4.75
N SER A 140 -4.32 1.02 5.94
CA SER A 140 -4.90 0.32 7.09
C SER A 140 -6.30 -0.19 6.78
N ILE A 141 -7.12 0.65 6.18
CA ILE A 141 -8.52 0.30 5.86
C ILE A 141 -8.56 -0.88 4.90
N VAL A 142 -7.78 -0.82 3.82
CA VAL A 142 -7.80 -1.87 2.79
C VAL A 142 -7.25 -3.19 3.35
N VAL A 143 -6.12 -3.13 4.04
CA VAL A 143 -5.46 -4.33 4.55
C VAL A 143 -6.36 -5.05 5.55
N PHE A 144 -6.97 -4.34 6.49
CA PHE A 144 -7.80 -4.98 7.50
C PHE A 144 -9.16 -5.42 6.96
N GLU A 145 -9.67 -4.78 5.93
CA GLU A 145 -10.84 -5.32 5.23
C GLU A 145 -10.47 -6.66 4.58
N GLY A 146 -9.28 -6.76 4.00
CA GLY A 146 -8.81 -8.01 3.44
C GLY A 146 -8.68 -9.12 4.47
N LEU A 147 -8.09 -8.82 5.62
CA LEU A 147 -7.98 -9.80 6.71
C LEU A 147 -9.35 -10.27 7.17
N ARG A 148 -10.29 -9.34 7.36
CA ARG A 148 -11.65 -9.68 7.73
C ARG A 148 -12.29 -10.58 6.68
N SER A 149 -12.16 -10.22 5.41
CA SER A 149 -12.73 -10.97 4.28
C SER A 149 -12.19 -12.39 4.19
N LEU A 150 -10.92 -12.59 4.52
CA LEU A 150 -10.31 -13.93 4.49
C LEU A 150 -10.59 -14.75 5.74
N GLY A 151 -11.23 -14.16 6.75
CA GLY A 151 -11.55 -14.86 7.98
C GLY A 151 -10.32 -15.27 8.78
N VAL A 152 -9.26 -14.44 8.75
CA VAL A 152 -8.04 -14.77 9.51
C VAL A 152 -8.30 -14.71 11.01
N SER A 153 -7.39 -15.33 11.79
CA SER A 153 -7.52 -15.43 13.25
C SER A 153 -7.50 -14.07 13.94
N ASN A 154 -7.88 -14.05 15.22
CA ASN A 154 -7.93 -12.84 16.03
C ASN A 154 -6.55 -12.28 16.41
N GLY A 155 -5.49 -12.81 15.85
CA GLY A 155 -4.13 -12.39 16.16
C GLY A 155 -3.45 -13.34 17.13
N ILE A 156 -2.39 -12.85 17.72
CA ILE A 156 -1.63 -13.64 18.71
C ILE A 156 -2.20 -13.48 20.10
#